data_9120142263183ce62b01fed564c4de29
#
_entry.id   9120142263183ce62b01fed564c4de29
#
_cell.length_a   1.000
_cell.length_b   1.000
_cell.length_c   1.000
_cell.angle_alpha   90.00
_cell.angle_beta   90.00
_cell.angle_gamma   90.00
#
_symmetry.space_group_name_H-M   'P 1'
#
loop_
_entity.id
_entity.type
_entity.pdbx_description
1 polymer ?
#
loop_
_entity_poly.entity_id
_entity_poly.type
_entity_poly.pdbx_seq_one_letter_code
_entity_poly.pdbx_strand_id
1 'polypeptide(L)'
;VSRNTLERRFQQYLGVSPYAYITEKRLTCSLHLLLRGASVAEACARSGFSDCSQFITKFRRKFGATPHQYIRLKNPPGGRA
;
A
#
# COMPACT_ATOMS: atom_id res chain seq x y z
N VAL A 1 -27.85 7.32 -3.42
CA VAL A 1 -27.22 7.57 -2.14
C VAL A 1 -26.11 8.60 -2.34
N SER A 2 -26.10 9.60 -1.49
CA SER A 2 -25.10 10.65 -1.61
C SER A 2 -23.73 10.11 -1.15
N ARG A 3 -22.69 10.77 -1.63
CA ARG A 3 -21.34 10.42 -1.26
C ARG A 3 -21.12 10.51 0.25
N ASN A 4 -21.66 11.56 0.87
CA ASN A 4 -21.51 11.76 2.30
C ASN A 4 -22.20 10.65 3.08
N THR A 5 -23.35 10.20 2.63
CA THR A 5 -24.06 9.12 3.30
C THR A 5 -23.27 7.82 3.22
N LEU A 6 -22.68 7.55 2.07
CA LEU A 6 -21.87 6.36 1.89
C LEU A 6 -20.65 6.37 2.81
N GLU A 7 -19.96 7.50 2.88
CA GLU A 7 -18.80 7.61 3.75
C GLU A 7 -19.17 7.42 5.22
N ARG A 8 -20.30 7.97 5.64
CA ARG A 8 -20.73 7.86 7.01
C ARG A 8 -21.04 6.40 7.38
N ARG A 9 -21.73 5.70 6.50
CA ARG A 9 -22.02 4.29 6.73
C ARG A 9 -20.76 3.44 6.77
N PHE A 10 -19.84 3.75 5.89
CA PHE A 10 -18.58 3.02 5.82
C PHE A 10 -17.80 3.19 7.12
N GLN A 11 -17.73 4.42 7.64
CA GLN A 11 -17.03 4.67 8.89
C GLN A 11 -17.68 3.95 10.07
N GLN A 12 -19.00 3.91 10.12
CA GLN A 12 -19.70 3.21 11.19
C GLN A 12 -19.39 1.73 11.18
N TYR A 13 -19.28 1.16 10.01
CA TYR A 13 -19.03 -0.27 9.87
C TYR A 13 -17.60 -0.66 10.17
N LEU A 14 -16.66 0.02 9.55
CA LEU A 14 -15.25 -0.37 9.57
C LEU A 14 -14.39 0.54 10.44
N GLY A 15 -14.92 1.66 10.88
CA GLY A 15 -14.15 2.60 11.66
C GLY A 15 -13.16 3.42 10.85
N VAL A 16 -13.21 3.33 9.53
CA VAL A 16 -12.32 4.08 8.64
C VAL A 16 -13.13 4.62 7.47
N SER A 17 -12.61 5.66 6.83
CA SER A 17 -13.26 6.22 5.65
C SER A 17 -13.08 5.28 4.47
N PRO A 18 -13.94 5.36 3.45
CA PRO A 18 -13.76 4.56 2.23
C PRO A 18 -12.40 4.79 1.59
N TYR A 19 -11.94 6.02 1.58
CA TYR A 19 -10.65 6.34 0.99
C TYR A 19 -9.52 5.63 1.74
N ALA A 20 -9.55 5.68 3.06
CA ALA A 20 -8.52 5.02 3.87
C ALA A 20 -8.55 3.51 3.67
N TYR A 21 -9.74 2.93 3.60
CA TYR A 21 -9.89 1.50 3.38
C TYR A 21 -9.29 1.08 2.04
N ILE A 22 -9.62 1.83 0.98
CA ILE A 22 -9.11 1.53 -0.35
C ILE A 22 -7.59 1.68 -0.37
N THR A 23 -7.07 2.72 0.28
CA THR A 23 -5.64 2.94 0.34
C THR A 23 -4.93 1.78 1.05
N GLU A 24 -5.50 1.28 2.14
CA GLU A 24 -4.91 0.14 2.83
C GLU A 24 -4.91 -1.10 1.95
N LYS A 25 -5.99 -1.34 1.23
CA LYS A 25 -6.05 -2.48 0.31
C LYS A 25 -5.01 -2.36 -0.78
N ARG A 26 -4.83 -1.17 -1.31
CA ARG A 26 -3.81 -0.93 -2.33
C ARG A 26 -2.40 -1.18 -1.79
N LEU A 27 -2.14 -0.72 -0.56
CA LEU A 27 -0.85 -0.94 0.06
C LEU A 27 -0.58 -2.43 0.30
N THR A 28 -1.57 -3.14 0.79
CA THR A 28 -1.44 -4.58 0.99
C THR A 28 -1.18 -5.30 -0.34
N CYS A 29 -1.88 -4.91 -1.38
CA CYS A 29 -1.67 -5.48 -2.71
C CYS A 29 -0.25 -5.21 -3.19
N SER A 30 0.25 -3.99 -3.00
CA SER A 30 1.61 -3.66 -3.40
C SER A 30 2.63 -4.50 -2.64
N LEU A 31 2.40 -4.71 -1.36
CA LEU A 31 3.29 -5.54 -0.57
C LEU A 31 3.38 -6.96 -1.14
N HIS A 32 2.25 -7.54 -1.47
CA HIS A 32 2.24 -8.88 -2.06
C HIS A 32 3.00 -8.91 -3.38
N LEU A 33 2.83 -7.89 -4.20
CA LEU A 33 3.56 -7.80 -5.47
C LEU A 33 5.07 -7.71 -5.22
N LEU A 34 5.48 -6.89 -4.27
CA LEU A 34 6.88 -6.75 -3.93
C LEU A 34 7.48 -8.07 -3.44
N LEU A 35 6.75 -8.80 -2.62
CA LEU A 35 7.22 -10.07 -2.12
C LEU A 35 7.33 -11.12 -3.21
N ARG A 36 6.59 -10.93 -4.30
CA ARG A 36 6.66 -11.84 -5.46
C ARG A 36 7.76 -11.47 -6.44
N GLY A 37 8.47 -10.39 -6.18
CA GLY A 37 9.57 -9.98 -7.02
C GLY A 37 9.30 -8.80 -7.94
N ALA A 38 8.12 -8.19 -7.83
CA ALA A 38 7.82 -7.02 -8.64
C ALA A 38 8.70 -5.83 -8.21
N SER A 39 9.01 -4.96 -9.16
CA SER A 39 9.74 -3.73 -8.84
C SER A 39 8.83 -2.77 -8.10
N VAL A 40 9.44 -1.78 -7.44
CA VAL A 40 8.67 -0.77 -6.74
C VAL A 40 7.75 -0.01 -7.69
N ALA A 41 8.25 0.34 -8.87
CA ALA A 41 7.44 1.03 -9.87
C ALA A 41 6.26 0.16 -10.33
N GLU A 42 6.52 -1.12 -10.54
CA GLU A 42 5.47 -2.05 -10.96
C GLU A 42 4.43 -2.24 -9.86
N ALA A 43 4.87 -2.39 -8.63
CA ALA A 43 3.96 -2.54 -7.50
C ALA A 43 3.09 -1.30 -7.35
N CYS A 44 3.68 -0.12 -7.52
CA CYS A 44 2.94 1.13 -7.46
C CYS A 44 1.85 1.19 -8.53
N ALA A 45 2.24 0.92 -9.77
CA ALA A 45 1.30 0.99 -10.89
C ALA A 45 0.18 -0.03 -10.77
N ARG A 46 0.52 -1.26 -10.44
CA ARG A 46 -0.46 -2.34 -10.35
C ARG A 46 -1.40 -2.21 -9.17
N SER A 47 -0.95 -1.53 -8.13
CA SER A 47 -1.79 -1.32 -6.95
C SER A 47 -2.76 -0.17 -7.11
N GLY A 48 -2.68 0.56 -8.22
CA GLY A 48 -3.62 1.64 -8.48
C GLY A 48 -3.19 2.99 -7.95
N PHE A 49 -1.93 3.14 -7.57
CA PHE A 49 -1.41 4.44 -7.17
C PHE A 49 -0.99 5.22 -8.41
N SER A 50 -1.47 6.45 -8.52
CA SER A 50 -1.10 7.32 -9.62
C SER A 50 0.19 8.09 -9.34
N ASP A 51 0.58 8.19 -8.09
CA ASP A 51 1.77 8.95 -7.66
C ASP A 51 2.63 8.08 -6.78
N CYS A 52 3.80 7.71 -7.28
CA CYS A 52 4.70 6.83 -6.55
C CYS A 52 5.28 7.50 -5.31
N SER A 53 5.42 8.82 -5.32
CA SER A 53 5.88 9.53 -4.13
C SER A 53 4.90 9.34 -2.98
N GLN A 54 3.63 9.48 -3.26
CA GLN A 54 2.60 9.25 -2.26
C GLN A 54 2.54 7.78 -1.83
N PHE A 55 2.71 6.89 -2.78
CA PHE A 55 2.75 5.47 -2.49
C PHE A 55 3.87 5.16 -1.49
N ILE A 56 5.07 5.67 -1.75
CA ILE A 56 6.21 5.43 -0.88
C ILE A 56 5.94 5.98 0.53
N THR A 57 5.42 7.19 0.61
CA THR A 57 5.12 7.82 1.90
C THR A 57 4.09 7.01 2.69
N LYS A 58 3.02 6.60 2.02
CA LYS A 58 1.96 5.84 2.69
C LYS A 58 2.44 4.44 3.07
N PHE A 59 3.23 3.82 2.22
CA PHE A 59 3.81 2.51 2.51
C PHE A 59 4.68 2.57 3.76
N ARG A 60 5.54 3.58 3.82
CA ARG A 60 6.42 3.74 4.97
C ARG A 60 5.62 3.95 6.26
N ARG A 61 4.55 4.72 6.19
CA ARG A 61 3.70 4.96 7.34
C ARG A 61 3.05 3.68 7.86
N LYS A 62 2.62 2.84 6.93
CA LYS A 62 1.90 1.63 7.31
C LYS A 62 2.85 0.53 7.77
N PHE A 63 3.93 0.33 7.06
CA PHE A 63 4.82 -0.81 7.29
C PHE A 63 6.12 -0.45 8.00
N GLY A 64 6.36 0.82 8.26
CA GLY A 64 7.54 1.26 8.99
C GLY A 64 8.80 1.39 8.16
N ALA A 65 8.74 1.11 6.88
CA ALA A 65 9.88 1.20 5.98
C ALA A 65 9.40 1.50 4.57
N THR A 66 10.26 2.12 3.76
CA THR A 66 9.92 2.36 2.36
C THR A 66 9.88 1.02 1.62
N PRO A 67 9.22 0.98 0.45
CA PRO A 67 9.20 -0.26 -0.33
C PRO A 67 10.59 -0.79 -0.65
N HIS A 68 11.52 0.09 -0.97
CA HIS A 68 12.88 -0.34 -1.25
C HIS A 68 13.55 -0.93 -0.02
N GLN A 69 13.38 -0.28 1.13
CA GLN A 69 13.93 -0.78 2.38
C GLN A 69 13.29 -2.09 2.78
N TYR A 70 11.99 -2.21 2.57
CA TYR A 70 11.27 -3.42 2.93
C TYR A 70 11.79 -4.62 2.13
N ILE A 71 12.00 -4.42 0.84
CA ILE A 71 12.54 -5.48 -0.01
C ILE A 71 13.93 -5.90 0.47
N ARG A 72 14.76 -4.93 0.85
CA ARG A 72 16.09 -5.22 1.37
C ARG A 72 16.05 -6.05 2.63
N LEU A 73 15.11 -5.74 3.52
CA LEU A 73 14.98 -6.48 4.76
C LEU A 73 14.54 -7.91 4.53
N LYS A 74 13.70 -8.13 3.51
CA LYS A 74 13.23 -9.47 3.20
C LYS A 74 14.20 -10.24 2.32
N ASN A 75 14.87 -9.55 1.40
CA ASN A 75 15.83 -10.15 0.48
C ASN A 75 17.10 -9.31 0.48
N PRO A 76 17.93 -9.42 1.53
CA PRO A 76 19.14 -8.60 1.58
C PRO A 76 20.09 -8.92 0.43
N PRO A 77 20.70 -7.89 -0.15
CA PRO A 77 21.66 -8.11 -1.23
C PRO A 77 22.81 -8.98 -0.75
N GLY A 78 23.18 -9.96 -1.54
CA GLY A 78 24.26 -10.85 -1.20
C GLY A 78 23.93 -11.90 -0.18
N GLY A 79 22.78 -11.80 0.38
CA GLY A 79 22.35 -12.80 1.33
C GLY A 79 21.81 -13.97 0.59
N ARG A 80 21.95 -14.73 0.58
CA ARG A 80 21.48 -15.52 0.06
C ARG A 80 21.15 -16.28 0.59
N ALA A 81 20.77 -16.51 0.59
CA ALA A 81 20.43 -17.15 1.18
C ALA A 81 20.38 -18.02 1.48
#